data_9eacb18d11956e41f935db36411a17f9
#
_entry.id   9eacb18d11956e41f935db36411a17f9
#
_cell.length_a   1.000
_cell.length_b   1.000
_cell.length_c   1.000
_cell.angle_alpha   90.00
_cell.angle_beta   90.00
_cell.angle_gamma   90.00
#
_symmetry.space_group_name_H-M   'P 1'
#
loop_
_entity.id
_entity.type
_entity.pdbx_description
1 polymer ?
#
loop_
_entity_poly.entity_id
_entity_poly.type
_entity_poly.pdbx_seq_one_letter_code
_entity_poly.pdbx_strand_id
1 'polypeptide(L)'
;MKKNNLKKRIFTSLVLIFFIFLIFNSLYLMTSSLLILGILSILEFFNLSKKIFNKKIYFFLSNLLFIIFIFIFSFFFFLLYNFQQSKFILAVLLIGCVASDIGGYMLGKILKGPKLTKISPNKTFSGAIGSFILSCTLFSSLIYYETKVFNFKIVIIGLMISLFCQIGDLFFSYLKRKAYVKDTGSLLPGHGGILDRLDGIFFGIPLGFLTLILLF
;
A
#
# COMPACT_ATOMS: atom_id res chain seq x y z
N MET A 1 25.34 -14.03 11.77
CA MET A 1 24.68 -12.71 11.49
C MET A 1 23.27 -12.82 10.86
N LYS A 2 22.96 -13.75 9.94
CA LYS A 2 21.60 -13.87 9.31
C LYS A 2 20.46 -14.20 10.29
N LYS A 3 20.67 -15.05 11.30
CA LYS A 3 19.65 -15.50 12.26
C LYS A 3 19.11 -14.39 13.19
N ASN A 4 19.95 -13.43 13.59
CA ASN A 4 19.53 -12.29 14.43
C ASN A 4 18.69 -11.26 13.66
N ASN A 5 18.93 -11.11 12.35
CA ASN A 5 18.12 -10.24 11.51
C ASN A 5 16.72 -10.82 11.25
N LEU A 6 16.58 -12.14 11.18
CA LEU A 6 15.28 -12.79 10.99
C LEU A 6 14.40 -12.62 12.24
N LYS A 7 14.97 -12.85 13.43
CA LYS A 7 14.23 -12.66 14.71
C LYS A 7 13.75 -11.21 14.88
N LYS A 8 14.60 -10.22 14.56
CA LYS A 8 14.21 -8.81 14.60
C LYS A 8 13.06 -8.49 13.63
N ARG A 9 13.10 -9.04 12.42
CA ARG A 9 12.04 -8.85 11.41
C ARG A 9 10.71 -9.49 11.84
N ILE A 10 10.73 -10.70 12.39
CA ILE A 10 9.53 -11.36 12.91
C ILE A 10 8.94 -10.55 14.05
N PHE A 11 9.77 -10.12 15.00
CA PHE A 11 9.33 -9.30 16.12
C PHE A 11 8.68 -8.00 15.68
N THR A 12 9.34 -7.25 14.77
CA THR A 12 8.77 -5.99 14.24
C THR A 12 7.46 -6.22 13.47
N SER A 13 7.33 -7.31 12.72
CA SER A 13 6.07 -7.64 12.04
C SER A 13 4.94 -7.96 13.02
N LEU A 14 5.21 -8.72 14.09
CA LEU A 14 4.22 -9.01 15.13
C LEU A 14 3.76 -7.74 15.86
N VAL A 15 4.71 -6.87 16.20
CA VAL A 15 4.40 -5.56 16.82
C VAL A 15 3.54 -4.71 15.88
N LEU A 16 3.84 -4.65 14.58
CA LEU A 16 3.05 -3.91 13.60
C LEU A 16 1.63 -4.48 13.46
N ILE A 17 1.46 -5.80 13.40
CA ILE A 17 0.15 -6.44 13.35
C ILE A 17 -0.67 -6.09 14.61
N PHE A 18 -0.06 -6.16 15.78
CA PHE A 18 -0.70 -5.77 17.04
C PHE A 18 -1.12 -4.29 17.06
N PHE A 19 -0.25 -3.40 16.55
CA PHE A 19 -0.59 -1.98 16.41
C PHE A 19 -1.74 -1.74 15.43
N ILE A 20 -1.79 -2.43 14.29
CA ILE A 20 -2.90 -2.35 13.35
C ILE A 20 -4.20 -2.78 14.02
N PHE A 21 -4.17 -3.86 14.80
CA PHE A 21 -5.35 -4.30 15.56
C PHE A 21 -5.83 -3.23 16.55
N LEU A 22 -4.92 -2.60 17.31
CA LEU A 22 -5.28 -1.52 18.23
C LEU A 22 -5.85 -0.30 17.50
N ILE A 23 -5.26 0.09 16.36
CA ILE A 23 -5.71 1.21 15.53
C ILE A 23 -7.16 0.98 15.08
N PHE A 24 -7.50 -0.23 14.63
CA PHE A 24 -8.86 -0.56 14.19
C PHE A 24 -9.89 -0.60 15.32
N ASN A 25 -9.47 -0.69 16.58
CA ASN A 25 -10.37 -0.70 17.74
C ASN A 25 -10.56 0.66 18.42
N SER A 26 -9.76 1.68 18.07
CA SER A 26 -9.83 3.00 18.70
C SER A 26 -9.79 4.13 17.67
N LEU A 27 -10.80 4.98 17.67
CA LEU A 27 -10.86 6.17 16.79
C LEU A 27 -9.67 7.12 17.05
N TYR A 28 -9.30 7.32 18.31
CA TYR A 28 -8.16 8.18 18.68
C TYR A 28 -6.84 7.65 18.13
N LEU A 29 -6.62 6.33 18.22
CA LEU A 29 -5.41 5.71 17.67
C LEU A 29 -5.42 5.74 16.14
N MET A 30 -6.59 5.60 15.51
CA MET A 30 -6.72 5.70 14.05
C MET A 30 -6.38 7.10 13.57
N THR A 31 -6.99 8.13 14.15
CA THR A 31 -6.75 9.53 13.74
C THR A 31 -5.30 9.95 14.00
N SER A 32 -4.74 9.64 15.17
CA SER A 32 -3.34 9.94 15.48
C SER A 32 -2.36 9.20 14.57
N SER A 33 -2.63 7.93 14.24
CA SER A 33 -1.79 7.17 13.32
C SER A 33 -1.83 7.73 11.90
N LEU A 34 -2.99 8.15 11.38
CA LEU A 34 -3.11 8.80 10.08
C LEU A 34 -2.33 10.11 10.02
N LEU A 35 -2.40 10.93 11.09
CA LEU A 35 -1.63 12.17 11.19
C LEU A 35 -0.13 11.90 11.18
N ILE A 36 0.35 10.97 12.01
CA ILE A 36 1.77 10.63 12.09
C ILE A 36 2.28 10.07 10.76
N LEU A 37 1.59 9.08 10.19
CA LEU A 37 1.97 8.48 8.91
C LEU A 37 1.90 9.50 7.77
N GLY A 38 0.91 10.39 7.78
CA GLY A 38 0.79 11.48 6.81
C GLY A 38 1.96 12.46 6.87
N ILE A 39 2.30 12.95 8.06
CA ILE A 39 3.43 13.89 8.27
C ILE A 39 4.75 13.23 7.83
N LEU A 40 5.00 12.00 8.28
CA LEU A 40 6.23 11.28 7.92
C LEU A 40 6.33 11.00 6.42
N SER A 41 5.21 10.66 5.76
CA SER A 41 5.16 10.50 4.30
C SER A 41 5.45 11.80 3.56
N ILE A 42 4.95 12.94 4.05
CA ILE A 42 5.22 14.26 3.48
C ILE A 42 6.72 14.62 3.62
N LEU A 43 7.32 14.37 4.79
CA LEU A 43 8.75 14.63 5.02
C LEU A 43 9.65 13.77 4.11
N GLU A 44 9.32 12.48 3.95
CA GLU A 44 10.04 11.60 3.03
C GLU A 44 9.89 12.03 1.57
N PHE A 45 8.67 12.40 1.15
CA PHE A 45 8.42 12.92 -0.19
C PHE A 45 9.14 14.24 -0.45
N PHE A 46 9.19 15.13 0.53
CA PHE A 46 9.95 16.39 0.45
C PHE A 46 11.44 16.13 0.17
N ASN A 47 12.04 15.19 0.90
CA ASN A 47 13.43 14.80 0.69
C ASN A 47 13.66 14.16 -0.70
N LEU A 48 12.69 13.39 -1.18
CA LEU A 48 12.73 12.76 -2.49
C LEU A 48 12.61 13.82 -3.61
N SER A 49 11.61 14.70 -3.52
CA SER A 49 11.32 15.74 -4.52
C SER A 49 12.46 16.76 -4.64
N LYS A 50 13.16 17.08 -3.54
CA LYS A 50 14.35 17.93 -3.53
C LYS A 50 15.48 17.37 -4.42
N LYS A 51 15.59 16.02 -4.51
CA LYS A 51 16.58 15.37 -5.37
C LYS A 51 16.14 15.28 -6.83
N ILE A 52 14.83 15.30 -7.11
CA ILE A 52 14.26 15.16 -8.44
C ILE A 52 14.21 16.48 -9.20
N PHE A 53 13.81 17.55 -8.51
CA PHE A 53 13.49 18.81 -9.16
C PHE A 53 14.54 19.90 -8.87
N ASN A 54 15.22 20.36 -9.92
CA ASN A 54 16.18 21.46 -9.82
C ASN A 54 15.49 22.84 -9.81
N LYS A 55 14.33 22.98 -10.47
CA LYS A 55 13.58 24.24 -10.52
C LYS A 55 12.66 24.35 -9.30
N LYS A 56 12.76 25.47 -8.57
CA LYS A 56 11.98 25.73 -7.36
C LYS A 56 10.46 25.61 -7.56
N ILE A 57 9.96 26.03 -8.72
CA ILE A 57 8.52 25.98 -9.02
C ILE A 57 7.99 24.54 -9.07
N TYR A 58 8.70 23.61 -9.74
CA TYR A 58 8.28 22.21 -9.82
C TYR A 58 8.42 21.50 -8.49
N PHE A 59 9.44 21.84 -7.72
CA PHE A 59 9.62 21.36 -6.35
C PHE A 59 8.44 21.80 -5.48
N PHE A 60 8.09 23.08 -5.47
CA PHE A 60 6.97 23.61 -4.70
C PHE A 60 5.64 22.97 -5.11
N LEU A 61 5.35 22.95 -6.42
CA LEU A 61 4.10 22.40 -6.94
C LEU A 61 3.93 20.91 -6.63
N SER A 62 4.98 20.10 -6.78
CA SER A 62 4.93 18.67 -6.49
C SER A 62 4.68 18.39 -5.01
N ASN A 63 5.29 19.16 -4.09
CA ASN A 63 5.06 19.01 -2.66
C ASN A 63 3.64 19.46 -2.26
N LEU A 64 3.16 20.57 -2.84
CA LEU A 64 1.78 21.03 -2.61
C LEU A 64 0.76 19.97 -3.05
N LEU A 65 0.92 19.42 -4.25
CA LEU A 65 0.05 18.34 -4.75
C LEU A 65 0.11 17.10 -3.85
N PHE A 66 1.28 16.72 -3.36
CA PHE A 66 1.42 15.57 -2.49
C PHE A 66 0.79 15.81 -1.11
N ILE A 67 0.91 17.02 -0.54
CA ILE A 67 0.24 17.39 0.72
C ILE A 67 -1.28 17.31 0.57
N ILE A 68 -1.83 17.86 -0.53
CA ILE A 68 -3.26 17.78 -0.83
C ILE A 68 -3.70 16.31 -0.96
N PHE A 69 -2.91 15.51 -1.66
CA PHE A 69 -3.19 14.07 -1.81
C PHE A 69 -3.22 13.34 -0.46
N ILE A 70 -2.24 13.56 0.43
CA ILE A 70 -2.21 12.95 1.76
C ILE A 70 -3.40 13.41 2.61
N PHE A 71 -3.79 14.69 2.52
CA PHE A 71 -4.96 15.21 3.22
C PHE A 71 -6.25 14.51 2.76
N ILE A 72 -6.47 14.43 1.43
CA ILE A 72 -7.63 13.75 0.84
C ILE A 72 -7.63 12.26 1.22
N PHE A 73 -6.48 11.60 1.15
CA PHE A 73 -6.34 10.19 1.53
C PHE A 73 -6.66 9.96 3.02
N SER A 74 -6.13 10.78 3.91
CA SER A 74 -6.39 10.67 5.36
C SER A 74 -7.85 10.96 5.70
N PHE A 75 -8.46 11.96 5.05
CA PHE A 75 -9.87 12.27 5.20
C PHE A 75 -10.78 11.15 4.69
N PHE A 76 -10.45 10.57 3.54
CA PHE A 76 -11.14 9.41 2.99
C PHE A 76 -11.08 8.20 3.93
N PHE A 77 -9.91 7.90 4.48
CA PHE A 77 -9.72 6.84 5.47
C PHE A 77 -10.55 7.08 6.74
N PHE A 78 -10.55 8.31 7.23
CA PHE A 78 -11.35 8.72 8.39
C PHE A 78 -12.85 8.55 8.14
N LEU A 79 -13.36 8.94 6.97
CA LEU A 79 -14.75 8.73 6.60
C LEU A 79 -15.13 7.25 6.59
N LEU A 80 -14.34 6.41 5.94
CA LEU A 80 -14.61 4.96 5.88
C LEU A 80 -14.57 4.32 7.27
N TYR A 81 -13.72 4.80 8.15
CA TYR A 81 -13.59 4.24 9.49
C TYR A 81 -14.79 4.53 10.39
N ASN A 82 -15.47 5.69 10.23
CA ASN A 82 -16.56 6.11 11.13
C ASN A 82 -17.85 5.27 11.00
N PHE A 83 -18.09 4.65 9.85
CA PHE A 83 -19.27 3.81 9.65
C PHE A 83 -18.89 2.33 9.76
N GLN A 84 -19.65 1.56 10.55
CA GLN A 84 -19.31 0.16 10.83
C GLN A 84 -19.18 -0.71 9.57
N GLN A 85 -20.11 -0.55 8.62
CA GLN A 85 -20.05 -1.28 7.34
C GLN A 85 -18.83 -0.88 6.49
N SER A 86 -18.56 0.42 6.38
CA SER A 86 -17.41 0.93 5.63
C SER A 86 -16.08 0.60 6.30
N LYS A 87 -16.06 0.50 7.64
CA LYS A 87 -14.89 0.05 8.40
C LYS A 87 -14.51 -1.40 8.04
N PHE A 88 -15.49 -2.30 7.90
CA PHE A 88 -15.24 -3.65 7.42
C PHE A 88 -14.67 -3.63 6.00
N ILE A 89 -15.27 -2.89 5.08
CA ILE A 89 -14.79 -2.72 3.71
C ILE A 89 -13.35 -2.19 3.69
N LEU A 90 -13.03 -1.19 4.51
CA LEU A 90 -11.68 -0.64 4.64
C LEU A 90 -10.68 -1.72 5.07
N ALA A 91 -11.03 -2.55 6.06
CA ALA A 91 -10.17 -3.65 6.51
C ALA A 91 -9.94 -4.68 5.40
N VAL A 92 -10.99 -5.03 4.64
CA VAL A 92 -10.88 -6.00 3.54
C VAL A 92 -10.06 -5.44 2.37
N LEU A 93 -10.19 -4.14 2.05
CA LEU A 93 -9.36 -3.46 1.06
C LEU A 93 -7.88 -3.47 1.47
N LEU A 94 -7.57 -3.18 2.73
CA LEU A 94 -6.20 -3.26 3.27
C LEU A 94 -5.63 -4.69 3.16
N ILE A 95 -6.42 -5.69 3.54
CA ILE A 95 -6.00 -7.09 3.41
C ILE A 95 -5.77 -7.45 1.94
N GLY A 96 -6.59 -6.96 1.02
CA GLY A 96 -6.41 -7.12 -0.42
C GLY A 96 -5.09 -6.54 -0.93
N CYS A 97 -4.70 -5.34 -0.45
CA CYS A 97 -3.41 -4.73 -0.78
C CYS A 97 -2.23 -5.56 -0.24
N VAL A 98 -2.29 -5.96 1.03
CA VAL A 98 -1.25 -6.81 1.65
C VAL A 98 -1.16 -8.17 0.95
N ALA A 99 -2.30 -8.75 0.59
CA ALA A 99 -2.36 -10.00 -0.17
C ALA A 99 -1.70 -9.87 -1.54
N SER A 100 -1.91 -8.74 -2.23
CA SER A 100 -1.25 -8.43 -3.50
C SER A 100 0.27 -8.48 -3.34
N ASP A 101 0.83 -7.83 -2.32
CA ASP A 101 2.27 -7.80 -2.07
C ASP A 101 2.84 -9.18 -1.73
N ILE A 102 2.15 -9.93 -0.86
CA ILE A 102 2.56 -11.28 -0.48
C ILE A 102 2.51 -12.22 -1.69
N GLY A 103 1.45 -12.17 -2.49
CA GLY A 103 1.30 -12.98 -3.71
C GLY A 103 2.39 -12.68 -4.73
N GLY A 104 2.69 -11.39 -4.92
CA GLY A 104 3.75 -10.92 -5.79
C GLY A 104 5.12 -11.42 -5.38
N TYR A 105 5.43 -11.34 -4.09
CA TYR A 105 6.69 -11.85 -3.55
C TYR A 105 6.80 -13.38 -3.64
N MET A 106 5.76 -14.10 -3.23
CA MET A 106 5.78 -15.57 -3.18
C MET A 106 5.93 -16.18 -4.59
N LEU A 107 5.00 -15.87 -5.51
CA LEU A 107 5.05 -16.45 -6.86
C LEU A 107 6.20 -15.90 -7.70
N GLY A 108 6.57 -14.63 -7.52
CA GLY A 108 7.75 -14.05 -8.17
C GLY A 108 9.04 -14.74 -7.77
N LYS A 109 9.18 -15.17 -6.50
CA LYS A 109 10.35 -15.91 -6.01
C LYS A 109 10.36 -17.38 -6.42
N ILE A 110 9.18 -18.04 -6.42
CA ILE A 110 9.06 -19.47 -6.75
C ILE A 110 9.24 -19.69 -8.25
N LEU A 111 8.49 -18.95 -9.07
CA LEU A 111 8.41 -19.18 -10.52
C LEU A 111 9.47 -18.43 -11.32
N LYS A 112 10.14 -17.41 -10.73
CA LYS A 112 11.25 -16.67 -11.33
C LYS A 112 11.01 -16.27 -12.80
N GLY A 113 9.85 -15.72 -13.13
CA GLY A 113 9.49 -15.33 -14.49
C GLY A 113 10.30 -14.13 -15.04
N PRO A 114 10.05 -13.71 -16.29
CA PRO A 114 10.67 -12.52 -16.88
C PRO A 114 10.39 -11.27 -16.05
N LYS A 115 11.30 -10.30 -16.11
CA LYS A 115 11.19 -9.04 -15.37
C LYS A 115 10.01 -8.23 -15.89
N LEU A 116 9.20 -7.70 -14.98
CA LEU A 116 8.02 -6.89 -15.32
C LEU A 116 8.42 -5.53 -15.91
N THR A 117 9.41 -4.86 -15.29
CA THR A 117 9.86 -3.53 -15.72
C THR A 117 11.35 -3.35 -15.47
N LYS A 118 11.97 -2.40 -16.23
CA LYS A 118 13.35 -1.96 -15.99
C LYS A 118 13.49 -1.12 -14.71
N ILE A 119 12.41 -0.47 -14.26
CA ILE A 119 12.37 0.43 -13.08
C ILE A 119 12.53 -0.37 -11.78
N SER A 120 11.91 -1.54 -11.71
CA SER A 120 11.97 -2.44 -10.56
C SER A 120 12.38 -3.85 -11.02
N PRO A 121 13.68 -4.14 -11.13
CA PRO A 121 14.18 -5.40 -11.70
C PRO A 121 13.86 -6.64 -10.87
N ASN A 122 13.39 -6.47 -9.64
CA ASN A 122 12.98 -7.57 -8.77
C ASN A 122 11.50 -7.97 -8.99
N LYS A 123 10.71 -7.16 -9.70
CA LYS A 123 9.31 -7.50 -10.05
C LYS A 123 9.27 -8.34 -11.32
N THR A 124 8.54 -9.46 -11.26
CA THR A 124 8.40 -10.43 -12.36
C THR A 124 6.95 -10.53 -12.82
N PHE A 125 6.71 -10.99 -14.05
CA PHE A 125 5.35 -11.27 -14.54
C PHE A 125 4.65 -12.35 -13.71
N SER A 126 5.38 -13.40 -13.32
CA SER A 126 4.83 -14.43 -12.42
C SER A 126 4.43 -13.85 -11.06
N GLY A 127 5.20 -12.88 -10.55
CA GLY A 127 4.83 -12.14 -9.34
C GLY A 127 3.56 -11.32 -9.54
N ALA A 128 3.42 -10.61 -10.65
CA ALA A 128 2.19 -9.84 -10.93
C ALA A 128 0.94 -10.74 -10.99
N ILE A 129 1.03 -11.91 -11.63
CA ILE A 129 -0.05 -12.90 -11.63
C ILE A 129 -0.34 -13.38 -10.20
N GLY A 130 0.70 -13.64 -9.40
CA GLY A 130 0.57 -14.01 -8.00
C GLY A 130 -0.15 -12.97 -7.15
N SER A 131 0.15 -11.69 -7.38
CA SER A 131 -0.55 -10.57 -6.75
C SER A 131 -2.04 -10.61 -7.05
N PHE A 132 -2.41 -10.78 -8.32
CA PHE A 132 -3.82 -10.89 -8.73
C PHE A 132 -4.52 -12.06 -8.07
N ILE A 133 -3.95 -13.25 -8.14
CA ILE A 133 -4.57 -14.47 -7.59
C ILE A 133 -4.81 -14.30 -6.08
N LEU A 134 -3.79 -13.91 -5.31
CA LEU A 134 -3.91 -13.86 -3.86
C LEU A 134 -4.82 -12.73 -3.38
N SER A 135 -4.76 -11.56 -4.03
CA SER A 135 -5.66 -10.44 -3.73
C SER A 135 -7.11 -10.80 -4.02
N CYS A 136 -7.42 -11.38 -5.21
CA CYS A 136 -8.77 -11.80 -5.56
C CYS A 136 -9.32 -12.85 -4.62
N THR A 137 -8.54 -13.89 -4.33
CA THR A 137 -9.00 -14.98 -3.47
C THR A 137 -9.29 -14.51 -2.05
N LEU A 138 -8.40 -13.74 -1.43
CA LEU A 138 -8.61 -13.24 -0.07
C LEU A 138 -9.72 -12.19 -0.01
N PHE A 139 -9.75 -11.23 -0.94
CA PHE A 139 -10.81 -10.24 -0.98
C PHE A 139 -12.19 -10.90 -1.15
N SER A 140 -12.33 -11.78 -2.14
CA SER A 140 -13.60 -12.46 -2.41
C SER A 140 -14.03 -13.37 -1.28
N SER A 141 -13.10 -14.10 -0.65
CA SER A 141 -13.43 -14.99 0.47
C SER A 141 -13.92 -14.24 1.71
N LEU A 142 -13.31 -13.09 2.02
CA LEU A 142 -13.72 -12.25 3.16
C LEU A 142 -15.10 -11.62 2.94
N ILE A 143 -15.35 -11.09 1.73
CA ILE A 143 -16.67 -10.54 1.39
C ILE A 143 -17.74 -11.66 1.42
N TYR A 144 -17.44 -12.83 0.85
CA TYR A 144 -18.35 -13.97 0.89
C TYR A 144 -18.63 -14.45 2.32
N TYR A 145 -17.62 -14.46 3.20
CA TYR A 145 -17.80 -14.85 4.58
C TYR A 145 -18.82 -13.98 5.29
N GLU A 146 -18.78 -12.67 5.06
CA GLU A 146 -19.68 -11.70 5.69
C GLU A 146 -21.06 -11.67 5.03
N THR A 147 -21.10 -11.58 3.70
CA THR A 147 -22.34 -11.35 2.97
C THR A 147 -23.08 -12.62 2.57
N LYS A 148 -22.41 -13.78 2.55
CA LYS A 148 -22.86 -15.06 2.00
C LYS A 148 -23.27 -15.00 0.52
N VAL A 149 -22.94 -13.90 -0.17
CA VAL A 149 -23.25 -13.69 -1.59
C VAL A 149 -21.96 -13.76 -2.40
N PHE A 150 -21.93 -14.63 -3.42
CA PHE A 150 -20.86 -14.66 -4.41
C PHE A 150 -21.33 -13.93 -5.66
N ASN A 151 -20.59 -12.91 -6.07
CA ASN A 151 -20.82 -12.17 -7.30
C ASN A 151 -19.49 -11.99 -8.03
N PHE A 152 -19.49 -12.18 -9.34
CA PHE A 152 -18.30 -11.98 -10.17
C PHE A 152 -17.73 -10.55 -10.07
N LYS A 153 -18.57 -9.56 -9.79
CA LYS A 153 -18.14 -8.17 -9.51
C LYS A 153 -17.13 -8.10 -8.36
N ILE A 154 -17.30 -8.93 -7.32
CA ILE A 154 -16.38 -9.00 -6.17
C ILE A 154 -14.97 -9.42 -6.61
N VAL A 155 -14.90 -10.39 -7.54
CA VAL A 155 -13.61 -10.83 -8.11
C VAL A 155 -12.95 -9.70 -8.90
N ILE A 156 -13.73 -8.95 -9.69
CA ILE A 156 -13.22 -7.79 -10.44
C ILE A 156 -12.64 -6.74 -9.48
N ILE A 157 -13.31 -6.46 -8.35
CA ILE A 157 -12.79 -5.51 -7.36
C ILE A 157 -11.44 -6.00 -6.80
N GLY A 158 -11.32 -7.28 -6.45
CA GLY A 158 -10.06 -7.87 -5.99
C GLY A 158 -8.93 -7.75 -7.02
N LEU A 159 -9.22 -7.93 -8.31
CA LEU A 159 -8.29 -7.69 -9.41
C LEU A 159 -7.86 -6.23 -9.48
N MET A 160 -8.81 -5.29 -9.39
CA MET A 160 -8.52 -3.86 -9.46
C MET A 160 -7.71 -3.36 -8.26
N ILE A 161 -7.98 -3.86 -7.06
CA ILE A 161 -7.14 -3.56 -5.87
C ILE A 161 -5.69 -3.94 -6.16
N SER A 162 -5.45 -5.17 -6.64
CA SER A 162 -4.10 -5.63 -6.95
C SER A 162 -3.45 -4.83 -8.07
N LEU A 163 -4.21 -4.50 -9.13
CA LEU A 163 -3.71 -3.68 -10.23
C LEU A 163 -3.24 -2.31 -9.73
N PHE A 164 -4.06 -1.63 -8.94
CA PHE A 164 -3.74 -0.31 -8.44
C PHE A 164 -2.62 -0.33 -7.39
N CYS A 165 -2.52 -1.36 -6.56
CA CYS A 165 -1.36 -1.57 -5.69
C CYS A 165 -0.06 -1.68 -6.50
N GLN A 166 -0.06 -2.50 -7.56
CA GLN A 166 1.11 -2.66 -8.43
C GLN A 166 1.49 -1.36 -9.15
N ILE A 167 0.49 -0.57 -9.60
CA ILE A 167 0.72 0.74 -10.21
C ILE A 167 1.34 1.71 -9.19
N GLY A 168 0.80 1.76 -7.97
CA GLY A 168 1.34 2.59 -6.89
C GLY A 168 2.80 2.27 -6.59
N ASP A 169 3.12 1.01 -6.40
CA ASP A 169 4.48 0.54 -6.18
C ASP A 169 5.43 0.90 -7.34
N LEU A 170 4.98 0.78 -8.58
CA LEU A 170 5.77 1.15 -9.76
C LEU A 170 5.96 2.66 -9.84
N PHE A 171 4.94 3.45 -9.53
CA PHE A 171 5.02 4.91 -9.51
C PHE A 171 6.04 5.42 -8.50
N PHE A 172 5.97 4.97 -7.23
CA PHE A 172 6.95 5.37 -6.23
C PHE A 172 8.35 4.78 -6.52
N SER A 173 8.44 3.58 -7.07
CA SER A 173 9.72 3.02 -7.55
C SER A 173 10.34 3.89 -8.64
N TYR A 174 9.54 4.40 -9.59
CA TYR A 174 10.01 5.35 -10.60
C TYR A 174 10.55 6.64 -9.98
N LEU A 175 9.83 7.24 -9.03
CA LEU A 175 10.30 8.45 -8.33
C LEU A 175 11.62 8.20 -7.58
N LYS A 176 11.77 7.05 -6.91
CA LYS A 176 13.02 6.67 -6.25
C LYS A 176 14.19 6.57 -7.24
N ARG A 177 13.99 5.95 -8.41
CA ARG A 177 15.04 5.88 -9.44
C ARG A 177 15.40 7.25 -9.98
N LYS A 178 14.41 8.13 -10.20
CA LYS A 178 14.64 9.50 -10.64
C LYS A 178 15.42 10.33 -9.60
N ALA A 179 15.24 10.03 -8.33
CA ALA A 179 15.99 10.64 -7.22
C ALA A 179 17.34 9.98 -6.95
N TYR A 180 17.73 8.95 -7.72
CA TYR A 180 18.95 8.14 -7.51
C TYR A 180 19.04 7.50 -6.11
N VAL A 181 17.90 7.14 -5.52
CA VAL A 181 17.83 6.44 -4.23
C VAL A 181 17.14 5.07 -4.38
N LYS A 182 17.40 4.19 -3.42
CA LYS A 182 16.76 2.88 -3.36
C LYS A 182 15.51 2.92 -2.48
N ASP A 183 15.60 3.57 -1.33
CA ASP A 183 14.55 3.68 -0.32
C ASP A 183 14.26 5.17 -0.06
N THR A 184 13.03 5.51 0.36
CA THR A 184 12.60 6.91 0.59
C THR A 184 13.14 7.48 1.90
N GLY A 185 13.42 6.60 2.88
CA GLY A 185 13.93 6.95 4.19
C GLY A 185 14.53 5.76 4.93
N SER A 186 14.94 5.98 6.18
CA SER A 186 15.50 4.97 7.08
C SER A 186 14.77 4.90 8.42
N LEU A 187 13.54 5.45 8.49
CA LEU A 187 12.78 5.56 9.73
C LEU A 187 12.40 4.19 10.31
N LEU A 188 12.16 3.20 9.47
CA LEU A 188 11.85 1.84 9.91
C LEU A 188 13.10 0.97 9.85
N PRO A 189 13.70 0.58 11.00
CA PRO A 189 14.91 -0.22 11.04
C PRO A 189 14.77 -1.53 10.24
N GLY A 190 15.55 -1.68 9.17
CA GLY A 190 15.53 -2.85 8.30
C GLY A 190 14.39 -2.90 7.27
N HIS A 191 13.49 -1.89 7.24
CA HIS A 191 12.33 -1.85 6.36
C HIS A 191 12.25 -0.61 5.44
N GLY A 192 13.22 0.32 5.52
CA GLY A 192 13.24 1.54 4.69
C GLY A 192 12.37 2.67 5.26
N GLY A 193 11.78 3.47 4.39
CA GLY A 193 10.88 4.55 4.76
C GLY A 193 9.42 4.11 4.95
N ILE A 194 8.62 5.01 5.49
CA ILE A 194 7.16 4.85 5.63
C ILE A 194 6.49 4.90 4.26
N LEU A 195 6.94 5.80 3.41
CA LEU A 195 6.44 5.93 2.05
C LEU A 195 6.67 4.65 1.23
N ASP A 196 7.76 3.90 1.51
CA ASP A 196 8.04 2.59 0.91
C ASP A 196 7.06 1.48 1.37
N ARG A 197 6.24 1.73 2.38
CA ARG A 197 5.23 0.78 2.91
C ARG A 197 3.82 1.15 2.53
N LEU A 198 3.60 2.40 2.17
CA LEU A 198 2.28 2.92 1.81
C LEU A 198 2.12 3.08 0.30
N ASP A 199 3.18 2.89 -0.49
CA ASP A 199 3.22 3.13 -1.93
C ASP A 199 2.09 2.39 -2.71
N GLY A 200 1.89 1.10 -2.47
CA GLY A 200 0.77 0.36 -3.04
C GLY A 200 -0.59 0.75 -2.46
N ILE A 201 -0.64 1.00 -1.15
CA ILE A 201 -1.86 1.32 -0.40
C ILE A 201 -2.47 2.65 -0.86
N PHE A 202 -1.66 3.65 -1.16
CA PHE A 202 -2.10 4.97 -1.63
C PHE A 202 -2.95 4.93 -2.90
N PHE A 203 -2.73 3.97 -3.77
CA PHE A 203 -3.52 3.77 -4.98
C PHE A 203 -4.53 2.62 -4.81
N GLY A 204 -4.14 1.53 -4.18
CA GLY A 204 -4.94 0.32 -4.04
C GLY A 204 -6.26 0.55 -3.30
N ILE A 205 -6.23 1.29 -2.19
CA ILE A 205 -7.43 1.50 -1.37
C ILE A 205 -8.41 2.50 -2.02
N PRO A 206 -8.02 3.74 -2.38
CA PRO A 206 -8.98 4.68 -2.95
C PRO A 206 -9.57 4.20 -4.27
N LEU A 207 -8.74 3.65 -5.16
CA LEU A 207 -9.20 3.19 -6.47
C LEU A 207 -9.93 1.84 -6.39
N GLY A 208 -9.54 0.97 -5.46
CA GLY A 208 -10.28 -0.26 -5.14
C GLY A 208 -11.67 0.05 -4.58
N PHE A 209 -11.80 1.04 -3.70
CA PHE A 209 -13.09 1.50 -3.20
C PHE A 209 -13.93 2.17 -4.29
N LEU A 210 -13.28 2.98 -5.15
CA LEU A 210 -13.98 3.57 -6.29
C LEU A 210 -14.57 2.49 -7.21
N THR A 211 -13.82 1.42 -7.49
CA THR A 211 -14.34 0.30 -8.30
C THR A 211 -15.50 -0.41 -7.61
N LEU A 212 -15.50 -0.49 -6.28
CA LEU A 212 -16.62 -1.03 -5.52
C LEU A 212 -17.88 -0.18 -5.73
N ILE A 213 -17.78 1.16 -5.59
CA ILE A 213 -18.90 2.08 -5.80
C ILE A 213 -19.44 2.01 -7.25
N LEU A 214 -18.55 1.88 -8.24
CA LEU A 214 -18.95 1.85 -9.65
C LEU A 214 -19.64 0.54 -10.06
N LEU A 215 -19.40 -0.55 -9.33
CA LEU A 215 -19.96 -1.86 -9.64
C LEU A 215 -21.22 -2.18 -8.82
N PHE A 216 -21.44 -1.52 -7.69
CA PHE A 216 -22.59 -1.71 -6.79
C PHE A 216 -23.35 -0.43 -6.52
#